data_ac1ba69cea3c168a9a1112b9f8881f1f
#
_entry.id   ac1ba69cea3c168a9a1112b9f8881f1f
#
_cell.length_a   1.000
_cell.length_b   1.000
_cell.length_c   1.000
_cell.angle_alpha   90.00
_cell.angle_beta   90.00
_cell.angle_gamma   90.00
#
_symmetry.space_group_name_H-M   'P 1'
#
loop_
_entity.id
_entity.type
_entity.pdbx_description
1 polymer ?
#
loop_
_entity_poly.entity_id
_entity_poly.type
_entity_poly.pdbx_seq_one_letter_code
_entity_poly.pdbx_strand_id
1 'polypeptide(L)'
;MSTKIALDGVGGQGVRVIAGVMGALLARMGKEVTVLFDYDSSVRGSMSDAFLIFDDEPIENPVVEEADIMLKLADKGHLRIHGRTVITDLGLGLPGQEQIPFASLGSQHFGKELFGNMIALGRILRLAGIPFDEAAIRESLPRRFVDENVAAIRFGYDLTDEKIAAYAAAAPPSRFQMADAATAPFGHPAGASVGIGSASDVGEGG
;
A
#
# COMPACT_ATOMS: atom_id res chain seq x y z
N MET A 1 23.04 11.68 0.75
CA MET A 1 21.74 11.97 1.45
C MET A 1 20.89 10.74 1.32
N SER A 2 20.46 10.15 2.44
CA SER A 2 19.76 8.87 2.45
C SER A 2 18.37 8.97 1.84
N THR A 3 18.01 7.98 1.04
CA THR A 3 16.66 7.80 0.51
C THR A 3 15.85 6.96 1.50
N LYS A 4 14.64 7.42 1.80
CA LYS A 4 13.74 6.81 2.78
C LYS A 4 12.45 6.36 2.11
N ILE A 5 12.10 5.08 2.27
CA ILE A 5 10.91 4.47 1.69
C ILE A 5 10.06 3.88 2.81
N ALA A 6 8.76 4.13 2.75
CA ALA A 6 7.79 3.56 3.65
C ALA A 6 6.80 2.68 2.88
N LEU A 7 6.51 1.51 3.41
CA LEU A 7 5.57 0.55 2.85
C LEU A 7 4.48 0.29 3.89
N ASP A 8 3.24 0.56 3.53
CA ASP A 8 2.05 0.41 4.38
C ASP A 8 1.16 -0.70 3.81
N GLY A 9 0.84 -1.68 4.63
CA GLY A 9 0.01 -2.81 4.22
C GLY A 9 -0.52 -3.62 5.38
N VAL A 10 -1.13 -4.74 5.06
CA VAL A 10 -1.59 -5.72 6.06
C VAL A 10 -0.94 -7.08 5.84
N GLY A 11 -0.99 -7.92 6.86
CA GLY A 11 -0.46 -9.27 6.79
C GLY A 11 -1.00 -10.04 5.59
N GLY A 12 -0.09 -10.61 4.78
CA GLY A 12 -0.41 -11.33 3.54
C GLY A 12 -0.28 -10.51 2.26
N GLN A 13 -0.17 -9.17 2.31
CA GLN A 13 0.00 -8.32 1.12
C GLN A 13 1.45 -8.23 0.62
N GLY A 14 2.39 -8.91 1.27
CA GLY A 14 3.76 -9.03 0.78
C GLY A 14 4.67 -7.81 1.02
N VAL A 15 4.30 -6.88 1.89
CA VAL A 15 5.15 -5.73 2.30
C VAL A 15 6.56 -6.19 2.71
N ARG A 16 6.63 -7.24 3.52
CA ARG A 16 7.92 -7.81 3.96
C ARG A 16 8.74 -8.39 2.81
N VAL A 17 8.08 -8.94 1.79
CA VAL A 17 8.76 -9.46 0.60
C VAL A 17 9.33 -8.31 -0.22
N ILE A 18 8.54 -7.25 -0.46
CA ILE A 18 9.00 -6.04 -1.16
C ILE A 18 10.22 -5.47 -0.45
N ALA A 19 10.13 -5.20 0.86
CA ALA A 19 11.20 -4.61 1.65
C ALA A 19 12.45 -5.51 1.69
N GLY A 20 12.27 -6.82 1.85
CA GLY A 20 13.37 -7.78 1.90
C GLY A 20 14.09 -7.90 0.55
N VAL A 21 13.36 -8.00 -0.55
CA VAL A 21 13.95 -8.06 -1.91
C VAL A 21 14.69 -6.76 -2.23
N MET A 22 14.08 -5.62 -1.93
CA MET A 22 14.70 -4.32 -2.17
C MET A 22 15.94 -4.12 -1.31
N GLY A 23 15.89 -4.48 -0.03
CA GLY A 23 17.05 -4.41 0.85
C GLY A 23 18.21 -5.29 0.38
N ALA A 24 17.93 -6.53 -0.03
CA ALA A 24 18.93 -7.44 -0.58
C ALA A 24 19.53 -6.93 -1.90
N LEU A 25 18.71 -6.38 -2.79
CA LEU A 25 19.14 -5.78 -4.06
C LEU A 25 20.10 -4.61 -3.81
N LEU A 26 19.70 -3.65 -2.96
CA LEU A 26 20.49 -2.47 -2.67
C LEU A 26 21.84 -2.82 -2.00
N ALA A 27 21.84 -3.77 -1.05
CA ALA A 27 23.06 -4.27 -0.44
C ALA A 27 24.02 -4.92 -1.46
N ARG A 28 23.48 -5.65 -2.45
CA ARG A 28 24.29 -6.19 -3.57
C ARG A 28 24.86 -5.11 -4.46
N MET A 29 24.19 -3.99 -4.58
CA MET A 29 24.66 -2.80 -5.30
C MET A 29 25.69 -1.98 -4.50
N GLY A 30 26.08 -2.46 -3.32
CA GLY A 30 27.08 -1.81 -2.45
C GLY A 30 26.54 -0.63 -1.65
N LYS A 31 25.21 -0.51 -1.49
CA LYS A 31 24.60 0.53 -0.66
C LYS A 31 24.58 0.10 0.81
N GLU A 32 24.72 1.07 1.69
CA GLU A 32 24.33 0.92 3.09
C GLU A 32 22.80 0.88 3.18
N VAL A 33 22.26 -0.13 3.89
CA VAL A 33 20.80 -0.37 3.91
C VAL A 33 20.33 -0.72 5.31
N THR A 34 19.28 -0.06 5.74
CA THR A 34 18.53 -0.41 6.96
C THR A 34 17.10 -0.75 6.57
N VAL A 35 16.61 -1.92 7.00
CA VAL A 35 15.22 -2.33 6.84
C VAL A 35 14.61 -2.55 8.22
N LEU A 36 13.58 -1.81 8.53
CA LEU A 36 12.81 -1.90 9.77
C LEU A 36 11.42 -2.43 9.46
N PHE A 37 10.91 -3.31 10.32
CA PHE A 37 9.56 -3.83 10.21
C PHE A 37 8.78 -3.46 11.46
N ASP A 38 7.60 -2.91 11.26
CA ASP A 38 6.60 -2.73 12.31
C ASP A 38 5.39 -3.61 11.98
N TYR A 39 4.98 -4.45 12.92
CA TYR A 39 3.84 -5.33 12.75
C TYR A 39 3.18 -5.65 14.08
N ASP A 40 1.87 -5.69 14.05
CA ASP A 40 1.08 -6.20 15.15
C ASP A 40 0.83 -7.70 14.93
N SER A 41 1.38 -8.54 15.78
CA SER A 41 1.25 -10.00 15.69
C SER A 41 -0.03 -10.55 16.31
N SER A 42 -0.83 -9.72 16.97
CA SER A 42 -1.94 -10.15 17.83
C SER A 42 -3.20 -10.57 17.05
N VAL A 43 -3.36 -10.12 15.78
CA VAL A 43 -4.56 -10.39 14.98
C VAL A 43 -4.22 -10.71 13.53
N ARG A 44 -4.89 -11.71 12.94
CA ARG A 44 -4.77 -12.03 11.52
C ARG A 44 -5.29 -10.87 10.65
N GLY A 45 -4.47 -10.41 9.71
CA GLY A 45 -4.76 -9.23 8.91
C GLY A 45 -4.44 -7.92 9.63
N SER A 46 -3.62 -7.99 10.70
CA SER A 46 -3.03 -6.84 11.36
C SER A 46 -2.04 -6.13 10.43
N MET A 47 -1.73 -4.90 10.80
CA MET A 47 -0.81 -4.06 10.05
C MET A 47 0.55 -4.71 9.87
N SER A 48 1.14 -4.45 8.73
CA SER A 48 2.47 -4.88 8.37
C SER A 48 3.15 -3.74 7.62
N ASP A 49 3.91 -2.96 8.35
CA ASP A 49 4.63 -1.82 7.80
C ASP A 49 6.11 -2.15 7.67
N ALA A 50 6.75 -1.52 6.72
CA ALA A 50 8.19 -1.60 6.57
C ALA A 50 8.77 -0.25 6.20
N PHE A 51 9.94 0.04 6.75
CA PHE A 51 10.73 1.21 6.43
C PHE A 51 12.06 0.75 5.86
N LEU A 52 12.48 1.35 4.77
CA LEU A 52 13.74 1.08 4.14
C LEU A 52 14.49 2.38 3.94
N ILE A 53 15.72 2.42 4.43
CA ILE A 53 16.63 3.56 4.31
C ILE A 53 17.87 3.05 3.60
N PHE A 54 18.34 3.77 2.59
CA PHE A 54 19.59 3.45 1.94
C PHE A 54 20.39 4.69 1.55
N ASP A 55 21.71 4.55 1.55
CA ASP A 55 22.66 5.60 1.18
C ASP A 55 23.94 4.96 0.60
N ASP A 56 24.83 5.80 0.08
CA ASP A 56 26.22 5.41 -0.24
C ASP A 56 27.13 5.46 0.99
N GLU A 57 26.73 6.23 2.01
CA GLU A 57 27.47 6.45 3.25
C GLU A 57 26.76 5.75 4.43
N PRO A 58 27.46 5.47 5.54
CA PRO A 58 26.89 4.85 6.73
C PRO A 58 25.64 5.60 7.24
N ILE A 59 24.60 4.85 7.58
CA ILE A 59 23.33 5.38 8.07
C ILE A 59 23.44 5.56 9.59
N GLU A 60 23.67 6.80 10.04
CA GLU A 60 23.83 7.10 11.47
C GLU A 60 22.50 7.14 12.24
N ASN A 61 21.41 7.60 11.57
CA ASN A 61 20.10 7.72 12.19
C ASN A 61 19.01 7.01 11.35
N PRO A 62 18.62 5.78 11.71
CA PRO A 62 17.64 5.00 10.97
C PRO A 62 16.18 5.39 11.30
N VAL A 63 15.89 6.65 11.59
CA VAL A 63 14.53 7.14 11.87
C VAL A 63 13.89 7.69 10.59
N VAL A 64 12.65 7.27 10.33
CA VAL A 64 11.85 7.76 9.21
C VAL A 64 10.72 8.63 9.75
N GLU A 65 10.90 9.94 9.74
CA GLU A 65 9.85 10.91 10.05
C GLU A 65 9.08 11.33 8.80
N GLU A 66 9.77 11.37 7.67
CA GLU A 66 9.23 11.63 6.33
C GLU A 66 9.86 10.63 5.36
N ALA A 67 9.05 10.09 4.44
CA ALA A 67 9.52 9.19 3.38
C ALA A 67 9.61 9.93 2.03
N ASP A 68 10.65 9.67 1.26
CA ASP A 68 10.73 10.15 -0.12
C ASP A 68 9.68 9.45 -1.00
N ILE A 69 9.46 8.15 -0.76
CA ILE A 69 8.45 7.34 -1.44
C ILE A 69 7.65 6.57 -0.39
N MET A 70 6.33 6.65 -0.47
CA MET A 70 5.40 5.87 0.35
C MET A 70 4.51 5.02 -0.55
N LEU A 71 4.52 3.71 -0.35
CA LEU A 71 3.59 2.77 -0.97
C LEU A 71 2.48 2.40 0.02
N LYS A 72 1.22 2.56 -0.38
CA LYS A 72 0.05 2.13 0.39
C LYS A 72 -0.67 0.99 -0.33
N LEU A 73 -0.66 -0.19 0.29
CA LEU A 73 -1.37 -1.38 -0.16
C LEU A 73 -2.60 -1.68 0.69
N ALA A 74 -2.82 -0.94 1.78
CA ALA A 74 -3.98 -1.07 2.66
C ALA A 74 -4.46 0.28 3.18
N ASP A 75 -5.73 0.33 3.58
CA ASP A 75 -6.39 1.53 4.14
C ASP A 75 -6.30 1.59 5.68
N LYS A 76 -5.73 0.60 6.30
CA LYS A 76 -5.63 0.53 7.77
C LYS A 76 -4.53 1.42 8.35
N GLY A 77 -4.06 2.39 7.55
CA GLY A 77 -2.88 3.21 7.77
C GLY A 77 -2.71 3.74 9.18
N HIS A 78 -1.72 3.22 9.88
CA HIS A 78 -1.19 3.81 11.10
C HIS A 78 0.10 4.59 10.86
N LEU A 79 0.64 4.56 9.64
CA LEU A 79 1.80 5.35 9.31
C LEU A 79 1.45 6.84 9.41
N ARG A 80 1.85 7.45 10.51
CA ARG A 80 1.71 8.89 10.79
C ARG A 80 2.81 9.72 10.14
N ILE A 81 3.51 9.14 9.15
CA ILE A 81 4.57 9.83 8.43
C ILE A 81 4.04 10.39 7.12
N HIS A 82 4.67 11.45 6.63
CA HIS A 82 4.38 12.03 5.33
C HIS A 82 5.27 11.40 4.26
N GLY A 83 4.68 11.07 3.10
CA GLY A 83 5.44 10.69 1.91
C GLY A 83 5.50 11.86 0.92
N ARG A 84 6.67 12.15 0.36
CA ARG A 84 6.79 13.14 -0.71
C ARG A 84 6.13 12.66 -1.99
N THR A 85 6.36 11.41 -2.34
CA THR A 85 5.65 10.71 -3.42
C THR A 85 4.84 9.57 -2.81
N VAL A 86 3.51 9.64 -2.91
CA VAL A 86 2.61 8.60 -2.40
C VAL A 86 2.03 7.81 -3.56
N ILE A 87 2.30 6.51 -3.56
CA ILE A 87 1.74 5.54 -4.50
C ILE A 87 0.69 4.72 -3.75
N THR A 88 -0.51 4.59 -4.31
CA THR A 88 -1.58 3.80 -3.71
C THR A 88 -2.07 2.73 -4.66
N ASP A 89 -2.50 1.58 -4.14
CA ASP A 89 -3.30 0.68 -4.95
C ASP A 89 -4.65 1.35 -5.26
N LEU A 90 -4.99 1.44 -6.54
CA LEU A 90 -6.23 2.08 -7.00
C LEU A 90 -7.48 1.46 -6.37
N GLY A 91 -7.43 0.15 -6.08
CA GLY A 91 -8.51 -0.58 -5.42
C GLY A 91 -8.85 -0.08 -4.02
N LEU A 92 -7.98 0.72 -3.39
CA LEU A 92 -8.22 1.29 -2.06
C LEU A 92 -9.08 2.57 -2.11
N GLY A 93 -9.13 3.27 -3.25
CA GLY A 93 -9.79 4.58 -3.34
C GLY A 93 -9.13 5.69 -2.51
N LEU A 94 -7.88 5.47 -2.09
CA LEU A 94 -7.10 6.45 -1.31
C LEU A 94 -6.42 7.47 -2.22
N PRO A 95 -6.27 8.73 -1.78
CA PRO A 95 -5.51 9.72 -2.53
C PRO A 95 -4.03 9.37 -2.59
N GLY A 96 -3.40 9.64 -3.72
CA GLY A 96 -1.96 9.51 -3.94
C GLY A 96 -1.57 10.22 -5.21
N GLN A 97 -0.29 10.54 -5.37
CA GLN A 97 0.22 11.10 -6.62
C GLN A 97 0.11 10.08 -7.76
N GLU A 98 0.27 8.81 -7.43
CA GLU A 98 0.05 7.70 -8.36
C GLU A 98 -0.97 6.72 -7.79
N GLN A 99 -1.97 6.39 -8.59
CA GLN A 99 -2.96 5.37 -8.27
C GLN A 99 -2.85 4.26 -9.29
N ILE A 100 -2.31 3.11 -8.88
CA ILE A 100 -1.97 2.00 -9.78
C ILE A 100 -2.78 0.78 -9.36
N PRO A 101 -3.52 0.11 -10.25
CA PRO A 101 -4.32 -1.08 -9.93
C PRO A 101 -3.44 -2.33 -9.83
N PHE A 102 -2.53 -2.38 -8.85
CA PHE A 102 -1.50 -3.42 -8.73
C PHE A 102 -2.08 -4.84 -8.72
N ALA A 103 -3.11 -5.09 -7.92
CA ALA A 103 -3.74 -6.40 -7.83
C ALA A 103 -4.35 -6.82 -9.17
N SER A 104 -5.05 -5.91 -9.85
CA SER A 104 -5.64 -6.16 -11.17
C SER A 104 -4.58 -6.42 -12.23
N LEU A 105 -3.50 -5.62 -12.25
CA LEU A 105 -2.38 -5.81 -13.18
C LEU A 105 -1.67 -7.15 -12.94
N GLY A 106 -1.47 -7.52 -11.67
CA GLY A 106 -0.91 -8.82 -11.31
C GLY A 106 -1.76 -9.98 -11.85
N SER A 107 -3.08 -9.92 -11.66
CA SER A 107 -4.00 -10.91 -12.21
C SER A 107 -4.01 -10.95 -13.73
N GLN A 108 -4.10 -9.80 -14.39
CA GLN A 108 -4.25 -9.71 -15.85
C GLN A 108 -3.00 -10.14 -16.61
N HIS A 109 -1.82 -9.71 -16.16
CA HIS A 109 -0.57 -9.95 -16.88
C HIS A 109 0.20 -11.19 -16.40
N PHE A 110 0.01 -11.60 -15.15
CA PHE A 110 0.79 -12.67 -14.51
C PHE A 110 -0.07 -13.78 -13.89
N GLY A 111 -1.41 -13.69 -14.04
CA GLY A 111 -2.35 -14.72 -13.60
C GLY A 111 -2.64 -14.76 -12.10
N LYS A 112 -2.02 -13.92 -11.28
CA LYS A 112 -2.25 -13.84 -9.83
C LYS A 112 -2.09 -12.41 -9.31
N GLU A 113 -3.00 -11.97 -8.44
CA GLU A 113 -2.93 -10.68 -7.74
C GLU A 113 -1.61 -10.47 -6.99
N LEU A 114 -1.02 -11.55 -6.49
CA LEU A 114 0.23 -11.52 -5.73
C LEU A 114 1.40 -10.86 -6.51
N PHE A 115 1.42 -10.98 -7.84
CA PHE A 115 2.45 -10.33 -8.65
C PHE A 115 2.31 -8.81 -8.69
N GLY A 116 1.19 -8.25 -8.26
CA GLY A 116 1.02 -6.82 -8.05
C GLY A 116 2.08 -6.22 -7.11
N ASN A 117 2.53 -7.00 -6.12
CA ASN A 117 3.61 -6.59 -5.21
C ASN A 117 4.94 -6.39 -5.92
N MET A 118 5.23 -7.23 -6.90
CA MET A 118 6.46 -7.14 -7.69
C MET A 118 6.35 -6.00 -8.71
N ILE A 119 5.17 -5.74 -9.24
CA ILE A 119 4.90 -4.54 -10.06
C ILE A 119 5.15 -3.28 -9.22
N ALA A 120 4.64 -3.24 -7.98
CA ALA A 120 4.86 -2.12 -7.06
C ALA A 120 6.35 -1.92 -6.75
N LEU A 121 7.09 -3.01 -6.49
CA LEU A 121 8.55 -2.96 -6.31
C LEU A 121 9.24 -2.34 -7.54
N GLY A 122 8.87 -2.75 -8.74
CA GLY A 122 9.43 -2.20 -9.98
C GLY A 122 9.18 -0.68 -10.08
N ARG A 123 7.97 -0.21 -9.75
CA ARG A 123 7.67 1.22 -9.75
C ARG A 123 8.48 1.99 -8.71
N ILE A 124 8.64 1.45 -7.51
CA ILE A 124 9.47 2.05 -6.47
C ILE A 124 10.93 2.16 -6.94
N LEU A 125 11.50 1.12 -7.53
CA LEU A 125 12.87 1.14 -8.06
C LEU A 125 13.03 2.27 -9.09
N ARG A 126 12.06 2.44 -9.99
CA ARG A 126 12.07 3.52 -10.99
C ARG A 126 12.04 4.90 -10.35
N LEU A 127 11.16 5.12 -9.38
CA LEU A 127 11.01 6.41 -8.71
C LEU A 127 12.21 6.74 -7.81
N ALA A 128 12.81 5.73 -7.21
CA ALA A 128 14.04 5.87 -6.41
C ALA A 128 15.32 6.05 -7.27
N GLY A 129 15.19 6.06 -8.60
CA GLY A 129 16.33 6.19 -9.52
C GLY A 129 17.29 5.01 -9.51
N ILE A 130 16.84 3.83 -9.03
CA ILE A 130 17.65 2.61 -8.98
C ILE A 130 17.62 1.94 -10.36
N PRO A 131 18.78 1.68 -10.98
CA PRO A 131 18.83 1.04 -12.29
C PRO A 131 18.28 -0.38 -12.23
N PHE A 132 17.61 -0.82 -13.31
CA PHE A 132 17.13 -2.19 -13.42
C PHE A 132 18.28 -3.13 -13.76
N ASP A 133 18.79 -3.82 -12.75
CA ASP A 133 19.79 -4.89 -12.90
C ASP A 133 19.09 -6.24 -12.73
N GLU A 134 18.84 -6.93 -13.85
CA GLU A 134 18.12 -8.20 -13.84
C GLU A 134 18.89 -9.29 -13.05
N ALA A 135 20.21 -9.33 -13.16
CA ALA A 135 21.00 -10.35 -12.48
C ALA A 135 20.93 -10.16 -10.96
N ALA A 136 21.14 -8.93 -10.49
CA ALA A 136 21.04 -8.60 -9.07
C ALA A 136 19.62 -8.80 -8.52
N ILE A 137 18.59 -8.46 -9.33
CA ILE A 137 17.18 -8.71 -8.96
C ILE A 137 16.93 -10.21 -8.80
N ARG A 138 17.34 -11.05 -9.76
CA ARG A 138 17.17 -12.51 -9.70
C ARG A 138 17.80 -13.12 -8.45
N GLU A 139 19.00 -12.69 -8.10
CA GLU A 139 19.71 -13.15 -6.91
C GLU A 139 19.07 -12.67 -5.59
N SER A 140 18.30 -11.60 -5.62
CA SER A 140 17.63 -11.04 -4.45
C SER A 140 16.23 -11.62 -4.22
N LEU A 141 15.67 -12.32 -5.22
CA LEU A 141 14.33 -12.90 -5.15
C LEU A 141 14.29 -14.24 -4.39
N PRO A 142 13.16 -14.55 -3.73
CA PRO A 142 12.89 -15.91 -3.26
C PRO A 142 12.94 -16.90 -4.43
N ARG A 143 13.38 -18.13 -4.17
CA ARG A 143 13.56 -19.17 -5.20
C ARG A 143 12.29 -19.56 -5.97
N ARG A 144 11.13 -19.13 -5.55
CA ARG A 144 9.84 -19.48 -6.14
C ARG A 144 9.37 -18.39 -7.11
N PHE A 145 8.93 -18.77 -8.30
CA PHE A 145 8.41 -17.87 -9.33
C PHE A 145 9.41 -16.76 -9.73
N VAL A 146 10.69 -17.11 -9.87
CA VAL A 146 11.73 -16.10 -10.14
C VAL A 146 11.50 -15.38 -11.45
N ASP A 147 11.19 -16.12 -12.52
CA ASP A 147 11.00 -15.52 -13.85
C ASP A 147 9.76 -14.61 -13.90
N GLU A 148 8.66 -15.05 -13.31
CA GLU A 148 7.44 -14.25 -13.21
C GLU A 148 7.64 -13.01 -12.34
N ASN A 149 8.37 -13.13 -11.23
CA ASN A 149 8.69 -11.99 -10.37
C ASN A 149 9.57 -10.98 -11.09
N VAL A 150 10.60 -11.41 -11.81
CA VAL A 150 11.46 -10.52 -12.60
C VAL A 150 10.65 -9.81 -13.68
N ALA A 151 9.79 -10.54 -14.40
CA ALA A 151 8.93 -9.95 -15.41
C ALA A 151 7.95 -8.91 -14.81
N ALA A 152 7.38 -9.20 -13.65
CA ALA A 152 6.48 -8.28 -12.94
C ALA A 152 7.22 -7.03 -12.45
N ILE A 153 8.45 -7.16 -11.92
CA ILE A 153 9.30 -6.02 -11.53
C ILE A 153 9.65 -5.18 -12.77
N ARG A 154 10.02 -5.81 -13.89
CA ARG A 154 10.30 -5.12 -15.14
C ARG A 154 9.06 -4.35 -15.62
N PHE A 155 7.90 -4.99 -15.61
CA PHE A 155 6.65 -4.36 -15.99
C PHE A 155 6.38 -3.09 -15.16
N GLY A 156 6.53 -3.16 -13.83
CA GLY A 156 6.35 -2.03 -12.94
C GLY A 156 7.39 -0.92 -13.15
N TYR A 157 8.64 -1.30 -13.42
CA TYR A 157 9.73 -0.36 -13.70
C TYR A 157 9.50 0.43 -15.01
N ASP A 158 8.91 -0.21 -16.02
CA ASP A 158 8.64 0.37 -17.33
C ASP A 158 7.26 1.08 -17.44
N LEU A 159 6.53 1.21 -16.30
CA LEU A 159 5.30 2.00 -16.26
C LEU A 159 5.63 3.48 -16.47
N THR A 160 4.94 4.07 -17.44
CA THR A 160 4.93 5.53 -17.67
C THR A 160 3.65 6.13 -17.13
N ASP A 161 3.63 7.44 -16.92
CA ASP A 161 2.45 8.14 -16.43
C ASP A 161 1.24 7.95 -17.35
N GLU A 162 1.47 7.89 -18.66
CA GLU A 162 0.44 7.61 -19.66
C GLU A 162 -0.14 6.19 -19.49
N LYS A 163 0.71 5.19 -19.28
CA LYS A 163 0.28 3.81 -19.03
C LYS A 163 -0.49 3.70 -17.71
N ILE A 164 -0.01 4.37 -16.66
CA ILE A 164 -0.68 4.40 -15.35
C ILE A 164 -2.08 4.99 -15.50
N ALA A 165 -2.22 6.13 -16.17
CA ALA A 165 -3.51 6.76 -16.42
C ALA A 165 -4.45 5.85 -17.24
N ALA A 166 -3.93 5.19 -18.27
CA ALA A 166 -4.70 4.25 -19.10
C ALA A 166 -5.19 3.03 -18.28
N TYR A 167 -4.32 2.44 -17.46
CA TYR A 167 -4.70 1.32 -16.60
C TYR A 167 -5.69 1.74 -15.50
N ALA A 168 -5.51 2.92 -14.92
CA ALA A 168 -6.45 3.44 -13.93
C ALA A 168 -7.84 3.67 -14.53
N ALA A 169 -7.93 4.20 -15.74
CA ALA A 169 -9.19 4.41 -16.45
C ALA A 169 -9.89 3.09 -16.85
N ALA A 170 -9.12 2.04 -17.14
CA ALA A 170 -9.64 0.72 -17.54
C ALA A 170 -9.95 -0.21 -16.34
N ALA A 171 -9.51 0.16 -15.13
CA ALA A 171 -9.70 -0.66 -13.95
C ALA A 171 -11.18 -0.70 -13.53
N PRO A 172 -11.68 -1.84 -13.03
CA PRO A 172 -13.01 -1.90 -12.45
C PRO A 172 -13.09 -0.95 -11.23
N PRO A 173 -14.30 -0.43 -10.92
CA PRO A 173 -14.47 0.43 -9.75
C PRO A 173 -13.96 -0.27 -8.49
N SER A 174 -13.34 0.50 -7.59
CA SER A 174 -12.77 -0.05 -6.36
C SER A 174 -13.85 -0.72 -5.51
N ARG A 175 -13.46 -1.73 -4.71
CA ARG A 175 -14.41 -2.37 -3.77
C ARG A 175 -15.03 -1.37 -2.81
N PHE A 176 -14.34 -0.29 -2.49
CA PHE A 176 -14.84 0.80 -1.64
C PHE A 176 -15.89 1.66 -2.36
N GLN A 177 -15.69 1.98 -3.63
CA GLN A 177 -16.69 2.70 -4.44
C GLN A 177 -17.97 1.88 -4.64
N MET A 178 -17.87 0.54 -4.70
CA MET A 178 -19.04 -0.33 -4.77
C MET A 178 -19.80 -0.41 -3.43
N ALA A 179 -19.11 -0.30 -2.30
CA ALA A 179 -19.75 -0.29 -0.98
C ALA A 179 -20.55 1.00 -0.74
N ASP A 180 -20.03 2.14 -1.16
CA ASP A 180 -20.75 3.42 -1.07
C ASP A 180 -21.98 3.46 -1.99
N ALA A 181 -21.92 2.83 -3.16
CA ALA A 181 -23.08 2.71 -4.05
C ALA A 181 -24.18 1.78 -3.49
N ALA A 182 -23.81 0.80 -2.68
CA ALA A 182 -24.74 -0.15 -2.03
C ALA A 182 -25.35 0.41 -0.72
N THR A 183 -24.72 1.43 -0.14
CA THR A 183 -25.18 2.14 1.08
C THR A 183 -25.86 3.49 0.80
N ALA A 184 -26.39 3.71 -0.41
CA ALA A 184 -27.28 4.84 -0.64
C ALA A 184 -28.44 4.77 0.37
N PRO A 185 -28.71 5.84 1.13
CA PRO A 185 -29.58 5.76 2.28
C PRO A 185 -30.99 5.35 1.83
N PHE A 186 -31.51 4.26 2.39
CA PHE A 186 -32.93 3.98 2.41
C PHE A 186 -33.61 5.23 2.96
N GLY A 187 -34.41 5.89 2.13
CA GLY A 187 -35.15 7.08 2.52
C GLY A 187 -35.91 6.80 3.80
N HIS A 188 -35.63 7.55 4.85
CA HIS A 188 -36.46 7.56 6.03
C HIS A 188 -37.85 8.04 5.62
N PRO A 189 -38.92 7.28 5.87
CA PRO A 189 -40.28 7.83 5.76
C PRO A 189 -40.41 8.91 6.82
N ALA A 190 -40.65 10.12 6.36
CA ALA A 190 -41.00 11.24 7.23
C ALA A 190 -42.33 10.94 7.95
N GLY A 191 -42.32 11.08 9.26
CA GLY A 191 -43.54 11.32 10.03
C GLY A 191 -44.04 10.15 10.89
N ALA A 192 -43.58 10.10 12.12
CA ALA A 192 -44.38 9.72 13.25
C ALA A 192 -43.91 10.54 14.46
N SER A 193 -44.57 11.65 14.72
CA SER A 193 -44.49 12.42 15.94
C SER A 193 -45.13 11.61 17.07
N VAL A 194 -44.34 11.04 17.96
CA VAL A 194 -44.83 10.47 19.23
C VAL A 194 -44.86 11.61 20.24
N GLY A 195 -46.10 12.04 20.60
CA GLY A 195 -46.34 13.02 21.63
C GLY A 195 -45.89 12.49 22.98
N ILE A 196 -45.07 13.29 23.64
CA ILE A 196 -44.70 13.07 25.06
C ILE A 196 -45.83 13.64 25.89
N GLY A 197 -46.66 12.75 26.44
CA GLY A 197 -47.65 13.11 27.44
C GLY A 197 -46.95 13.38 28.77
N SER A 198 -47.11 14.62 29.25
CA SER A 198 -46.81 15.01 30.61
C SER A 198 -47.79 14.36 31.58
N ALA A 199 -47.33 13.62 32.53
CA ALA A 199 -48.09 13.25 33.72
C ALA A 199 -47.33 13.78 34.94
N SER A 200 -47.73 14.94 35.39
CA SER A 200 -47.61 15.36 36.77
C SER A 200 -48.75 14.72 37.52
N ASP A 201 -48.50 13.90 38.51
CA ASP A 201 -49.36 13.94 39.71
C ASP A 201 -48.56 13.47 40.95
N VAL A 202 -48.56 14.32 41.93
CA VAL A 202 -48.05 14.15 43.28
C VAL A 202 -49.23 13.71 44.13
N GLY A 203 -49.10 12.64 44.83
CA GLY A 203 -50.06 12.18 45.84
C GLY A 203 -49.35 11.75 47.11
N GLU A 204 -49.38 12.67 48.08
CA GLU A 204 -49.10 12.38 49.48
C GLU A 204 -50.16 11.44 50.09
N GLY A 205 -49.79 10.69 51.07
CA GLY A 205 -50.70 10.17 52.07
C GLY A 205 -50.44 8.77 52.65
N GLY A 206 -50.09 8.77 53.93
CA GLY A 206 -50.31 7.62 54.82
C GLY A 206 -49.05 6.94 55.36
#